data_b3cf9f5dbdba709da599f6bb4716d2dc
#
_entry.id   b3cf9f5dbdba709da599f6bb4716d2dc
#
_cell.length_a   1.000
_cell.length_b   1.000
_cell.length_c   1.000
_cell.angle_alpha   90.00
_cell.angle_beta   90.00
_cell.angle_gamma   90.00
#
_symmetry.space_group_name_H-M   'P 1'
#
loop_
_entity.id
_entity.type
_entity.pdbx_description
1 polymer ?
#
loop_
_entity_poly.entity_id
_entity_poly.type
_entity_poly.pdbx_seq_one_letter_code
_entity_poly.pdbx_strand_id
1 'polypeptide(L)'
;EQKLIKEINTGIYCIECPLMFDVLATLTCNNAQGEYYLTDVLSKLNERGEKVGGVVTEDSDMVMGINSRKQLAVAEGVMRNRILDKLMDAGVTIMDPASTFIEGSVKIGADTIIYPYTWLEGATEIGEDCEVGPNVRLTNVKIGNDTHMQFVYGHDCEVGNGVTVGPYVHLRPDTVISDKVKIGNFVEVKNSNVGVGTKLPHLTYIGDSDIGSGVNMGCGCITVNYDGKKKHR
;
A
#
# COMPACT_ATOMS: atom_id res chain seq x y z
N GLU A 1 17.85 -12.97 40.34
CA GLU A 1 18.28 -11.66 39.81
C GLU A 1 17.95 -11.51 38.33
N GLN A 2 18.34 -12.45 37.44
CA GLN A 2 18.05 -12.35 35.99
C GLN A 2 16.57 -12.20 35.62
N LYS A 3 15.64 -12.72 36.44
CA LYS A 3 14.18 -12.56 36.24
C LYS A 3 13.67 -11.14 36.50
N LEU A 4 14.49 -10.26 37.05
CA LEU A 4 14.15 -8.85 37.30
C LEU A 4 14.59 -7.93 36.16
N ILE A 5 15.36 -8.43 35.18
CA ILE A 5 15.81 -7.65 34.05
C ILE A 5 14.63 -7.53 33.07
N LYS A 6 14.24 -6.30 32.79
CA LYS A 6 13.13 -5.96 31.86
C LYS A 6 13.61 -5.49 30.47
N GLU A 7 14.92 -5.25 30.36
CA GLU A 7 15.54 -4.85 29.12
C GLU A 7 16.04 -6.10 28.37
N ILE A 8 15.82 -6.10 27.04
CA ILE A 8 16.30 -7.16 26.14
C ILE A 8 17.22 -6.56 25.09
N ASN A 9 18.17 -7.35 24.63
CA ASN A 9 19.00 -6.98 23.49
C ASN A 9 18.20 -7.17 22.19
N THR A 10 18.09 -6.10 21.41
CA THR A 10 17.33 -6.09 20.15
C THR A 10 18.13 -6.65 18.96
N GLY A 11 19.43 -6.86 19.11
CA GLY A 11 20.33 -7.29 18.04
C GLY A 11 20.73 -6.16 17.08
N ILE A 12 20.42 -4.90 17.42
CA ILE A 12 20.77 -3.73 16.60
C ILE A 12 22.01 -3.07 17.21
N TYR A 13 23.08 -2.94 16.40
CA TYR A 13 24.36 -2.38 16.85
C TYR A 13 24.86 -1.31 15.90
N CYS A 14 25.52 -0.29 16.45
CA CYS A 14 26.30 0.70 15.72
C CYS A 14 27.70 0.68 16.33
N ILE A 15 28.69 0.22 15.56
CA ILE A 15 30.07 0.04 16.01
C ILE A 15 31.01 0.62 14.95
N GLU A 16 32.11 1.25 15.36
CA GLU A 16 33.17 1.67 14.43
C GLU A 16 33.75 0.48 13.68
N CYS A 17 33.76 0.58 12.35
CA CYS A 17 34.03 -0.55 11.47
C CYS A 17 35.40 -1.20 11.72
N PRO A 18 36.54 -0.47 11.81
CA PRO A 18 37.84 -1.09 12.12
C PRO A 18 37.84 -1.84 13.47
N LEU A 19 37.34 -1.19 14.50
CA LEU A 19 37.26 -1.75 15.84
C LEU A 19 36.40 -3.02 15.90
N MET A 20 35.28 -3.04 15.18
CA MET A 20 34.41 -4.21 15.07
C MET A 20 35.16 -5.43 14.50
N PHE A 21 35.89 -5.26 13.40
CA PHE A 21 36.62 -6.37 12.77
C PHE A 21 37.75 -6.89 13.66
N ASP A 22 38.46 -6.02 14.36
CA ASP A 22 39.50 -6.40 15.32
C ASP A 22 38.94 -7.22 16.47
N VAL A 23 37.75 -6.91 16.94
CA VAL A 23 37.09 -7.64 18.01
C VAL A 23 36.52 -8.96 17.51
N LEU A 24 35.84 -8.96 16.34
CA LEU A 24 35.30 -10.19 15.73
C LEU A 24 36.36 -11.27 15.56
N ALA A 25 37.58 -10.90 15.18
CA ALA A 25 38.72 -11.82 15.05
C ALA A 25 39.11 -12.52 16.37
N THR A 26 38.69 -11.98 17.51
CA THR A 26 38.99 -12.52 18.86
C THR A 26 37.86 -13.32 19.49
N LEU A 27 36.71 -13.39 18.85
CA LEU A 27 35.58 -14.16 19.37
C LEU A 27 35.89 -15.67 19.36
N THR A 28 35.32 -16.34 20.32
CA THR A 28 35.42 -17.81 20.45
C THR A 28 34.03 -18.44 20.47
N CYS A 29 33.94 -19.72 20.13
CA CYS A 29 32.69 -20.48 20.15
C CYS A 29 32.60 -21.41 21.39
N ASN A 30 33.25 -21.05 22.51
CA ASN A 30 33.26 -21.84 23.72
C ASN A 30 31.97 -21.67 24.52
N ASN A 31 30.83 -22.09 23.95
CA ASN A 31 29.51 -22.06 24.57
C ASN A 31 28.78 -23.39 24.33
N ALA A 32 27.62 -23.59 24.95
CA ALA A 32 26.87 -24.84 24.86
C ALA A 32 26.42 -25.19 23.47
N GLN A 33 26.26 -24.20 22.56
CA GLN A 33 25.83 -24.37 21.17
C GLN A 33 27.01 -24.48 20.19
N GLY A 34 28.24 -24.14 20.59
CA GLY A 34 29.40 -24.11 19.72
C GLY A 34 29.35 -23.02 18.65
N GLU A 35 28.62 -21.94 18.90
CA GLU A 35 28.33 -20.84 17.94
C GLU A 35 29.08 -19.56 18.36
N TYR A 36 29.36 -18.70 17.37
CA TYR A 36 29.85 -17.36 17.63
C TYR A 36 28.66 -16.40 17.88
N TYR A 37 28.65 -15.76 19.04
CA TYR A 37 27.60 -14.78 19.38
C TYR A 37 28.07 -13.36 19.13
N LEU A 38 27.37 -12.62 18.29
CA LEU A 38 27.68 -11.21 18.06
C LEU A 38 27.56 -10.35 19.34
N THR A 39 26.73 -10.76 20.27
CA THR A 39 26.59 -10.13 21.59
C THR A 39 27.90 -10.11 22.40
N ASP A 40 28.79 -11.08 22.16
CA ASP A 40 30.08 -11.16 22.90
C ASP A 40 31.03 -10.05 22.49
N VAL A 41 30.78 -9.38 21.33
CA VAL A 41 31.53 -8.18 20.92
C VAL A 41 31.44 -7.09 21.98
N LEU A 42 30.26 -6.89 22.60
CA LEU A 42 30.10 -5.87 23.64
C LEU A 42 30.97 -6.14 24.89
N SER A 43 31.04 -7.40 25.30
CA SER A 43 31.91 -7.82 26.42
C SER A 43 33.37 -7.59 26.08
N LYS A 44 33.80 -7.96 24.86
CA LYS A 44 35.17 -7.77 24.39
C LYS A 44 35.59 -6.30 24.27
N LEU A 45 34.65 -5.45 23.83
CA LEU A 45 34.88 -3.98 23.79
C LEU A 45 35.05 -3.42 25.21
N ASN A 46 34.20 -3.82 26.16
CA ASN A 46 34.33 -3.42 27.53
C ASN A 46 35.66 -3.91 28.16
N GLU A 47 36.08 -5.16 27.89
CA GLU A 47 37.37 -5.70 28.33
C GLU A 47 38.58 -4.89 27.81
N ARG A 48 38.46 -4.30 26.61
CA ARG A 48 39.47 -3.41 26.01
C ARG A 48 39.42 -1.98 26.57
N GLY A 49 38.44 -1.64 27.39
CA GLY A 49 38.25 -0.29 27.93
C GLY A 49 37.61 0.68 26.91
N GLU A 50 37.00 0.14 25.84
CA GLU A 50 36.28 0.95 24.90
C GLU A 50 34.95 1.44 25.47
N LYS A 51 34.46 2.59 24.96
CA LYS A 51 33.22 3.16 25.44
C LYS A 51 32.03 2.45 24.79
N VAL A 52 31.30 1.65 25.58
CA VAL A 52 30.06 0.99 25.14
C VAL A 52 28.87 1.68 25.77
N GLY A 53 27.89 2.09 24.99
CA GLY A 53 26.62 2.69 25.41
C GLY A 53 25.41 1.89 24.93
N GLY A 54 24.29 2.01 25.64
CA GLY A 54 23.02 1.45 25.25
C GLY A 54 22.00 2.55 25.00
N VAL A 55 21.14 2.36 24.00
CA VAL A 55 19.95 3.19 23.78
C VAL A 55 18.73 2.35 24.05
N VAL A 56 17.92 2.78 25.02
CA VAL A 56 16.65 2.13 25.34
C VAL A 56 15.57 2.76 24.51
N THR A 57 14.79 1.95 23.78
CA THR A 57 13.58 2.42 23.09
C THR A 57 12.36 2.16 23.96
N GLU A 58 11.45 3.13 24.04
CA GLU A 58 10.16 2.96 24.71
C GLU A 58 9.14 2.26 23.80
N ASP A 59 9.33 2.31 22.47
CA ASP A 59 8.49 1.65 21.48
C ASP A 59 9.08 0.27 21.12
N SER A 60 8.57 -0.76 21.79
CA SER A 60 8.98 -2.15 21.55
C SER A 60 8.67 -2.66 20.14
N ASP A 61 7.67 -2.06 19.46
CA ASP A 61 7.26 -2.47 18.12
C ASP A 61 8.28 -2.07 17.05
N MET A 62 9.09 -1.03 17.34
CA MET A 62 10.19 -0.63 16.44
C MET A 62 11.29 -1.69 16.32
N VAL A 63 11.43 -2.54 17.30
CA VAL A 63 12.52 -3.53 17.42
C VAL A 63 12.01 -4.96 17.43
N MET A 64 10.78 -5.18 16.99
CA MET A 64 10.15 -6.50 16.95
C MET A 64 10.88 -7.44 16.00
N GLY A 65 11.41 -8.55 16.51
CA GLY A 65 11.99 -9.62 15.71
C GLY A 65 10.90 -10.49 15.06
N ILE A 66 11.04 -10.76 13.77
CA ILE A 66 10.07 -11.56 12.99
C ILE A 66 10.72 -12.88 12.59
N ASN A 67 10.37 -13.97 13.28
CA ASN A 67 10.88 -15.33 13.04
C ASN A 67 9.79 -16.32 12.63
N SER A 68 8.54 -15.87 12.53
CA SER A 68 7.42 -16.72 12.12
C SER A 68 6.36 -15.92 11.36
N ARG A 69 5.54 -16.61 10.57
CA ARG A 69 4.39 -15.98 9.87
C ARG A 69 3.38 -15.35 10.83
N LYS A 70 3.25 -15.90 12.03
CA LYS A 70 2.40 -15.32 13.09
C LYS A 70 2.95 -13.97 13.55
N GLN A 71 4.26 -13.89 13.79
CA GLN A 71 4.92 -12.62 14.15
C GLN A 71 4.86 -11.62 12.99
N LEU A 72 5.01 -12.07 11.74
CA LEU A 72 4.84 -11.23 10.56
C LEU A 72 3.43 -10.62 10.49
N ALA A 73 2.39 -11.39 10.77
CA ALA A 73 1.02 -10.89 10.78
C ALA A 73 0.78 -9.85 11.90
N VAL A 74 1.45 -9.98 13.04
CA VAL A 74 1.41 -8.97 14.11
C VAL A 74 2.11 -7.68 13.66
N ALA A 75 3.32 -7.80 13.09
CA ALA A 75 4.09 -6.65 12.61
C ALA A 75 3.36 -5.91 11.47
N GLU A 76 2.69 -6.65 10.57
CA GLU A 76 1.85 -6.08 9.51
C GLU A 76 0.70 -5.26 10.11
N GLY A 77 0.03 -5.76 11.15
CA GLY A 77 -1.00 -5.01 11.86
C GLY A 77 -0.49 -3.72 12.50
N VAL A 78 0.69 -3.74 13.10
CA VAL A 78 1.35 -2.55 13.65
C VAL A 78 1.65 -1.53 12.55
N MET A 79 2.26 -1.97 11.44
CA MET A 79 2.56 -1.08 10.32
C MET A 79 1.31 -0.49 9.68
N ARG A 80 0.27 -1.31 9.49
CA ARG A 80 -1.03 -0.85 8.99
C ARG A 80 -1.60 0.25 9.86
N ASN A 81 -1.66 0.06 11.17
CA ASN A 81 -2.18 1.09 12.09
C ASN A 81 -1.38 2.39 11.97
N ARG A 82 -0.05 2.35 11.94
CA ARG A 82 0.79 3.55 11.76
C ARG A 82 0.51 4.30 10.45
N ILE A 83 0.26 3.56 9.35
CA ILE A 83 -0.07 4.15 8.05
C ILE A 83 -1.45 4.82 8.11
N LEU A 84 -2.44 4.12 8.68
CA LEU A 84 -3.80 4.63 8.78
C LEU A 84 -3.88 5.83 9.72
N ASP A 85 -3.21 5.79 10.88
CA ASP A 85 -3.13 6.92 11.82
C ASP A 85 -2.55 8.16 11.14
N LYS A 86 -1.44 8.01 10.39
CA LYS A 86 -0.85 9.11 9.62
C LYS A 86 -1.80 9.71 8.59
N LEU A 87 -2.59 8.89 7.93
CA LEU A 87 -3.60 9.38 6.96
C LEU A 87 -4.76 10.08 7.67
N MET A 88 -5.23 9.55 8.79
CA MET A 88 -6.29 10.18 9.60
C MET A 88 -5.81 11.53 10.17
N ASP A 89 -4.59 11.61 10.65
CA ASP A 89 -3.97 12.87 11.11
C ASP A 89 -3.84 13.91 9.97
N ALA A 90 -3.73 13.43 8.72
CA ALA A 90 -3.71 14.29 7.52
C ALA A 90 -5.10 14.67 6.99
N GLY A 91 -6.17 14.32 7.70
CA GLY A 91 -7.55 14.70 7.37
C GLY A 91 -8.33 13.67 6.55
N VAL A 92 -7.84 12.43 6.40
CA VAL A 92 -8.57 11.36 5.73
C VAL A 92 -9.52 10.66 6.72
N THR A 93 -10.76 10.44 6.35
CA THR A 93 -11.70 9.65 7.15
C THR A 93 -11.63 8.18 6.77
N ILE A 94 -11.27 7.31 7.71
CA ILE A 94 -11.26 5.85 7.52
C ILE A 94 -12.35 5.23 8.38
N MET A 95 -13.41 4.73 7.74
CA MET A 95 -14.63 4.26 8.41
C MET A 95 -14.40 2.99 9.24
N ASP A 96 -13.57 2.07 8.75
CA ASP A 96 -13.20 0.85 9.46
C ASP A 96 -11.72 0.52 9.25
N PRO A 97 -10.83 0.96 10.16
CA PRO A 97 -9.40 0.66 10.08
C PRO A 97 -9.08 -0.84 10.06
N ALA A 98 -9.93 -1.68 10.67
CA ALA A 98 -9.65 -3.12 10.77
C ALA A 98 -9.76 -3.85 9.42
N SER A 99 -10.63 -3.37 8.52
CA SER A 99 -10.84 -3.94 7.19
C SER A 99 -10.27 -3.10 6.04
N THR A 100 -9.46 -2.09 6.35
CA THR A 100 -8.84 -1.20 5.37
C THR A 100 -7.33 -1.47 5.29
N PHE A 101 -6.81 -1.64 4.07
CA PHE A 101 -5.41 -1.97 3.79
C PHE A 101 -4.84 -0.93 2.83
N ILE A 102 -3.91 -0.12 3.32
CA ILE A 102 -3.28 0.97 2.54
C ILE A 102 -1.77 0.84 2.68
N GLU A 103 -1.06 0.78 1.55
CA GLU A 103 0.40 0.77 1.54
C GLU A 103 0.98 2.15 1.87
N GLY A 104 2.16 2.18 2.46
CA GLY A 104 2.82 3.41 2.90
C GLY A 104 3.21 4.38 1.77
N SER A 105 3.20 3.92 0.52
CA SER A 105 3.46 4.72 -0.68
C SER A 105 2.24 5.49 -1.19
N VAL A 106 1.03 5.08 -0.77
CA VAL A 106 -0.23 5.68 -1.21
C VAL A 106 -0.40 7.08 -0.64
N LYS A 107 -0.92 7.98 -1.47
CA LYS A 107 -1.24 9.35 -1.09
C LYS A 107 -2.74 9.58 -1.21
N ILE A 108 -3.33 10.23 -0.22
CA ILE A 108 -4.77 10.55 -0.19
C ILE A 108 -4.94 11.99 0.27
N GLY A 109 -5.73 12.75 -0.48
CA GLY A 109 -6.08 14.12 -0.15
C GLY A 109 -7.02 14.22 1.06
N ALA A 110 -7.04 15.39 1.69
CA ALA A 110 -7.88 15.69 2.85
C ALA A 110 -9.38 15.54 2.51
N ASP A 111 -10.19 15.35 3.53
CA ASP A 111 -11.66 15.21 3.45
C ASP A 111 -12.15 14.02 2.60
N THR A 112 -11.23 13.16 2.14
CA THR A 112 -11.57 11.90 1.47
C THR A 112 -12.00 10.84 2.48
N ILE A 113 -13.05 10.10 2.15
CA ILE A 113 -13.62 9.03 2.97
C ILE A 113 -13.28 7.66 2.37
N ILE A 114 -12.66 6.80 3.17
CA ILE A 114 -12.35 5.42 2.81
C ILE A 114 -13.31 4.49 3.55
N TYR A 115 -14.11 3.75 2.79
CA TYR A 115 -15.07 2.77 3.29
C TYR A 115 -14.45 1.39 3.51
N PRO A 116 -15.11 0.50 4.27
CA PRO A 116 -14.62 -0.84 4.59
C PRO A 116 -14.23 -1.69 3.37
N TYR A 117 -13.33 -2.64 3.58
CA TYR A 117 -12.86 -3.60 2.57
C TYR A 117 -12.19 -2.94 1.36
N THR A 118 -11.45 -1.86 1.62
CA THR A 118 -10.70 -1.13 0.61
C THR A 118 -9.21 -1.47 0.71
N TRP A 119 -8.60 -1.75 -0.46
CA TRP A 119 -7.17 -2.03 -0.63
C TRP A 119 -6.57 -1.02 -1.58
N LEU A 120 -5.57 -0.26 -1.12
CA LEU A 120 -4.87 0.75 -1.90
C LEU A 120 -3.38 0.43 -1.90
N GLU A 121 -2.83 0.19 -3.09
CA GLU A 121 -1.51 -0.41 -3.28
C GLU A 121 -0.65 0.40 -4.28
N GLY A 122 0.67 0.22 -4.18
CA GLY A 122 1.64 0.77 -5.11
C GLY A 122 1.69 2.30 -5.09
N ALA A 123 1.79 2.90 -6.26
CA ALA A 123 1.85 4.34 -6.46
C ALA A 123 0.45 5.00 -6.59
N THR A 124 -0.56 4.47 -5.87
CA THR A 124 -1.92 5.02 -5.92
C THR A 124 -1.97 6.41 -5.27
N GLU A 125 -2.59 7.35 -5.98
CA GLU A 125 -2.81 8.72 -5.52
C GLU A 125 -4.31 9.04 -5.65
N ILE A 126 -4.93 9.53 -4.58
CA ILE A 126 -6.34 9.92 -4.52
C ILE A 126 -6.42 11.39 -4.13
N GLY A 127 -7.24 12.16 -4.84
CA GLY A 127 -7.46 13.57 -4.56
C GLY A 127 -8.23 13.85 -3.27
N GLU A 128 -8.70 15.06 -3.15
CA GLU A 128 -9.50 15.56 -2.03
C GLU A 128 -11.00 15.30 -2.27
N ASP A 129 -11.79 15.31 -1.20
CA ASP A 129 -13.27 15.20 -1.23
C ASP A 129 -13.78 13.94 -1.94
N CYS A 130 -13.01 12.84 -1.95
CA CYS A 130 -13.39 11.59 -2.60
C CYS A 130 -14.12 10.63 -1.65
N GLU A 131 -14.90 9.73 -2.22
CA GLU A 131 -15.49 8.59 -1.52
C GLU A 131 -15.03 7.28 -2.17
N VAL A 132 -14.22 6.47 -1.46
CA VAL A 132 -13.62 5.26 -2.00
C VAL A 132 -13.99 4.04 -1.17
N GLY A 133 -14.67 3.10 -1.79
CA GLY A 133 -15.21 1.90 -1.15
C GLY A 133 -16.75 1.91 -1.07
N PRO A 134 -17.37 0.88 -0.51
CA PRO A 134 -16.71 -0.35 -0.05
C PRO A 134 -16.26 -1.27 -1.20
N ASN A 135 -15.43 -2.28 -0.84
CA ASN A 135 -14.98 -3.31 -1.77
C ASN A 135 -14.27 -2.72 -3.02
N VAL A 136 -13.28 -1.87 -2.77
CA VAL A 136 -12.43 -1.29 -3.79
C VAL A 136 -11.01 -1.84 -3.65
N ARG A 137 -10.40 -2.25 -4.76
CA ARG A 137 -8.97 -2.53 -4.81
C ARG A 137 -8.32 -1.78 -5.95
N LEU A 138 -7.32 -0.97 -5.62
CA LEU A 138 -6.61 -0.11 -6.57
C LEU A 138 -5.10 -0.30 -6.43
N THR A 139 -4.42 -0.48 -7.56
CA THR A 139 -2.95 -0.60 -7.62
C THR A 139 -2.42 0.35 -8.70
N ASN A 140 -1.55 1.29 -8.33
CA ASN A 140 -0.98 2.29 -9.24
C ASN A 140 -2.05 3.12 -9.98
N VAL A 141 -3.09 3.57 -9.29
CA VAL A 141 -4.19 4.35 -9.86
C VAL A 141 -4.10 5.80 -9.42
N LYS A 142 -4.28 6.73 -10.36
CA LYS A 142 -4.43 8.14 -10.03
C LYS A 142 -5.89 8.54 -10.12
N ILE A 143 -6.40 9.21 -9.08
CA ILE A 143 -7.79 9.65 -8.96
C ILE A 143 -7.80 11.14 -8.65
N GLY A 144 -8.55 11.90 -9.41
CA GLY A 144 -8.79 13.32 -9.16
C GLY A 144 -9.75 13.56 -7.99
N ASN A 145 -10.06 14.82 -7.75
CA ASN A 145 -10.91 15.26 -6.64
C ASN A 145 -12.40 14.93 -6.89
N ASP A 146 -13.21 14.94 -5.83
CA ASP A 146 -14.68 14.79 -5.90
C ASP A 146 -15.13 13.52 -6.65
N THR A 147 -14.37 12.42 -6.52
CA THR A 147 -14.62 11.17 -7.24
C THR A 147 -15.13 10.09 -6.29
N HIS A 148 -16.18 9.38 -6.72
CA HIS A 148 -16.86 8.36 -5.94
C HIS A 148 -16.71 6.99 -6.58
N MET A 149 -16.19 6.00 -5.81
CA MET A 149 -15.96 4.63 -6.28
C MET A 149 -16.50 3.60 -5.30
N GLN A 150 -17.20 2.59 -5.80
CA GLN A 150 -17.63 1.46 -4.99
C GLN A 150 -17.62 0.15 -5.81
N PHE A 151 -17.19 -0.96 -5.18
CA PHE A 151 -17.07 -2.28 -5.84
C PHE A 151 -16.27 -2.19 -7.14
N VAL A 152 -15.05 -1.65 -7.05
CA VAL A 152 -14.16 -1.42 -8.19
C VAL A 152 -12.88 -2.21 -8.03
N TYR A 153 -12.44 -2.87 -9.09
CA TYR A 153 -11.08 -3.33 -9.26
C TYR A 153 -10.39 -2.48 -10.34
N GLY A 154 -9.30 -1.82 -9.99
CA GLY A 154 -8.58 -0.94 -10.89
C GLY A 154 -7.07 -1.05 -10.74
N HIS A 155 -6.34 -1.04 -11.86
CA HIS A 155 -4.88 -1.00 -11.82
C HIS A 155 -4.29 -0.29 -13.03
N ASP A 156 -3.17 0.43 -12.79
CA ASP A 156 -2.39 1.13 -13.82
C ASP A 156 -3.27 2.01 -14.73
N CYS A 157 -4.13 2.84 -14.12
CA CYS A 157 -5.09 3.69 -14.84
C CYS A 157 -5.22 5.08 -14.18
N GLU A 158 -5.84 5.99 -14.91
CA GLU A 158 -6.08 7.35 -14.46
C GLU A 158 -7.58 7.69 -14.50
N VAL A 159 -8.06 8.36 -13.46
CA VAL A 159 -9.44 8.79 -13.29
C VAL A 159 -9.47 10.26 -12.90
N GLY A 160 -10.20 11.06 -13.64
CA GLY A 160 -10.31 12.50 -13.46
C GLY A 160 -11.14 12.91 -12.25
N ASN A 161 -11.57 14.17 -12.26
CA ASN A 161 -12.34 14.79 -11.18
C ASN A 161 -13.85 14.59 -11.37
N GLY A 162 -14.57 14.48 -10.27
CA GLY A 162 -16.04 14.40 -10.28
C GLY A 162 -16.58 13.15 -10.98
N VAL A 163 -15.80 12.07 -11.00
CA VAL A 163 -16.16 10.81 -11.65
C VAL A 163 -16.95 9.94 -10.68
N THR A 164 -17.92 9.19 -11.19
CA THR A 164 -18.63 8.17 -10.43
C THR A 164 -18.39 6.80 -11.05
N VAL A 165 -17.92 5.83 -10.26
CA VAL A 165 -17.58 4.48 -10.73
C VAL A 165 -18.22 3.41 -9.87
N GLY A 166 -18.92 2.49 -10.51
CA GLY A 166 -19.44 1.31 -9.85
C GLY A 166 -20.96 1.25 -9.70
N PRO A 167 -21.45 0.17 -9.12
CA PRO A 167 -20.68 -0.97 -8.61
C PRO A 167 -20.26 -1.97 -9.70
N TYR A 168 -19.33 -2.89 -9.34
CA TYR A 168 -18.85 -3.99 -10.19
C TYR A 168 -18.21 -3.51 -11.49
N VAL A 169 -17.18 -2.68 -11.35
CA VAL A 169 -16.41 -2.13 -12.47
C VAL A 169 -14.98 -2.63 -12.43
N HIS A 170 -14.43 -2.94 -13.61
CA HIS A 170 -13.02 -3.26 -13.80
C HIS A 170 -12.35 -2.21 -14.69
N LEU A 171 -11.44 -1.43 -14.10
CA LEU A 171 -10.57 -0.50 -14.82
C LEU A 171 -9.21 -1.16 -15.02
N ARG A 172 -8.88 -1.46 -16.28
CA ARG A 172 -7.64 -2.16 -16.65
C ARG A 172 -6.54 -1.18 -17.07
N PRO A 173 -5.30 -1.67 -17.25
CA PRO A 173 -4.17 -0.82 -17.60
C PRO A 173 -4.40 0.06 -18.82
N ASP A 174 -3.69 1.18 -18.82
CA ASP A 174 -3.70 2.17 -19.90
C ASP A 174 -5.10 2.78 -20.17
N THR A 175 -5.95 2.77 -19.14
CA THR A 175 -7.28 3.40 -19.18
C THR A 175 -7.21 4.82 -18.62
N VAL A 176 -7.75 5.78 -19.35
CA VAL A 176 -7.89 7.17 -18.92
C VAL A 176 -9.36 7.55 -18.92
N ILE A 177 -9.88 7.85 -17.74
CA ILE A 177 -11.25 8.33 -17.53
C ILE A 177 -11.19 9.82 -17.25
N SER A 178 -11.75 10.63 -18.14
CA SER A 178 -11.76 12.08 -17.99
C SER A 178 -12.77 12.55 -16.93
N ASP A 179 -12.77 13.85 -16.64
CA ASP A 179 -13.64 14.46 -15.63
C ASP A 179 -15.13 14.22 -15.90
N LYS A 180 -15.88 14.11 -14.80
CA LYS A 180 -17.36 14.01 -14.79
C LYS A 180 -17.94 12.83 -15.58
N VAL A 181 -17.13 11.82 -15.82
CA VAL A 181 -17.59 10.56 -16.42
C VAL A 181 -18.41 9.78 -15.38
N LYS A 182 -19.43 9.08 -15.85
CA LYS A 182 -20.24 8.16 -15.03
C LYS A 182 -20.13 6.75 -15.57
N ILE A 183 -19.55 5.85 -14.77
CA ILE A 183 -19.44 4.42 -15.08
C ILE A 183 -20.36 3.68 -14.12
N GLY A 184 -21.36 3.01 -14.65
CA GLY A 184 -22.31 2.23 -13.87
C GLY A 184 -21.88 0.77 -13.69
N ASN A 185 -22.84 -0.09 -13.46
CA ASN A 185 -22.59 -1.47 -13.05
C ASN A 185 -22.22 -2.41 -14.22
N PHE A 186 -21.34 -3.36 -13.92
CA PHE A 186 -20.88 -4.39 -14.86
C PHE A 186 -20.19 -3.82 -16.10
N VAL A 187 -19.29 -2.86 -15.89
CA VAL A 187 -18.50 -2.23 -16.95
C VAL A 187 -17.04 -2.60 -16.83
N GLU A 188 -16.44 -2.94 -17.94
CA GLU A 188 -14.98 -3.14 -18.05
C GLU A 188 -14.42 -2.15 -19.07
N VAL A 189 -13.34 -1.45 -18.68
CA VAL A 189 -12.60 -0.52 -19.56
C VAL A 189 -11.14 -0.92 -19.59
N LYS A 190 -10.56 -1.03 -20.78
CA LYS A 190 -9.17 -1.44 -21.01
C LYS A 190 -8.52 -0.61 -22.10
N ASN A 191 -7.30 -0.08 -21.85
CA ASN A 191 -6.48 0.62 -22.84
C ASN A 191 -7.31 1.59 -23.69
N SER A 192 -8.10 2.43 -23.02
CA SER A 192 -9.11 3.28 -23.67
C SER A 192 -9.18 4.65 -23.00
N ASN A 193 -9.48 5.65 -23.82
CA ASN A 193 -9.73 7.00 -23.33
C ASN A 193 -11.25 7.26 -23.35
N VAL A 194 -11.79 7.72 -22.21
CA VAL A 194 -13.20 8.09 -22.08
C VAL A 194 -13.31 9.58 -21.85
N GLY A 195 -13.89 10.30 -22.78
CA GLY A 195 -13.98 11.75 -22.78
C GLY A 195 -14.94 12.32 -21.73
N VAL A 196 -14.74 13.60 -21.42
CA VAL A 196 -15.42 14.34 -20.36
C VAL A 196 -16.94 14.19 -20.39
N GLY A 197 -17.56 13.93 -19.25
CA GLY A 197 -19.01 13.86 -19.09
C GLY A 197 -19.71 12.68 -19.78
N THR A 198 -18.93 11.73 -20.29
CA THR A 198 -19.44 10.50 -20.91
C THR A 198 -20.07 9.58 -19.89
N LYS A 199 -21.07 8.82 -20.30
CA LYS A 199 -21.79 7.86 -19.46
C LYS A 199 -21.68 6.46 -20.06
N LEU A 200 -21.20 5.51 -19.24
CA LEU A 200 -21.14 4.08 -19.52
C LEU A 200 -22.01 3.35 -18.48
N PRO A 201 -23.34 3.41 -18.59
CA PRO A 201 -24.22 3.10 -17.45
C PRO A 201 -24.33 1.62 -17.11
N HIS A 202 -24.27 0.70 -18.10
CA HIS A 202 -24.63 -0.70 -17.86
C HIS A 202 -23.93 -1.67 -18.80
N LEU A 203 -23.48 -2.81 -18.26
CA LEU A 203 -23.11 -4.04 -18.95
C LEU A 203 -22.34 -3.76 -20.27
N THR A 204 -21.16 -3.19 -20.19
CA THR A 204 -20.44 -2.66 -21.34
C THR A 204 -18.96 -3.05 -21.26
N TYR A 205 -18.38 -3.44 -22.39
CA TYR A 205 -16.94 -3.61 -22.55
C TYR A 205 -16.39 -2.55 -23.50
N ILE A 206 -15.44 -1.75 -23.01
CA ILE A 206 -14.70 -0.75 -23.79
C ILE A 206 -13.23 -1.17 -23.81
N GLY A 207 -12.76 -1.64 -24.93
CA GLY A 207 -11.38 -2.07 -25.12
C GLY A 207 -10.72 -1.42 -26.33
N ASP A 208 -9.48 -0.94 -26.12
CA ASP A 208 -8.62 -0.36 -27.16
C ASP A 208 -9.34 0.73 -27.99
N SER A 209 -10.05 1.67 -27.33
CA SER A 209 -10.97 2.61 -27.98
C SER A 209 -10.86 4.04 -27.43
N ASP A 210 -11.16 5.02 -28.26
CA ASP A 210 -11.29 6.42 -27.86
C ASP A 210 -12.76 6.84 -27.92
N ILE A 211 -13.37 7.05 -26.75
CA ILE A 211 -14.76 7.50 -26.61
C ILE A 211 -14.77 9.01 -26.41
N GLY A 212 -15.49 9.72 -27.24
CA GLY A 212 -15.60 11.19 -27.18
C GLY A 212 -16.28 11.70 -25.91
N SER A 213 -16.34 13.02 -25.76
CA SER A 213 -17.00 13.67 -24.64
C SER A 213 -18.52 13.68 -24.80
N GLY A 214 -19.25 13.61 -23.67
CA GLY A 214 -20.71 13.71 -23.63
C GLY A 214 -21.46 12.52 -24.28
N VAL A 215 -20.76 11.43 -24.56
CA VAL A 215 -21.36 10.21 -25.11
C VAL A 215 -22.22 9.53 -24.06
N ASN A 216 -23.33 8.94 -24.47
CA ASN A 216 -24.14 8.06 -23.62
C ASN A 216 -24.22 6.67 -24.30
N MET A 217 -23.46 5.70 -23.74
CA MET A 217 -23.43 4.33 -24.27
C MET A 217 -24.69 3.57 -23.86
N GLY A 218 -25.28 2.85 -24.81
CA GLY A 218 -26.39 1.95 -24.50
C GLY A 218 -25.93 0.69 -23.76
N CYS A 219 -26.87 0.03 -23.10
CA CYS A 219 -26.61 -1.26 -22.42
C CYS A 219 -26.16 -2.34 -23.41
N GLY A 220 -25.21 -3.18 -23.01
CA GLY A 220 -24.73 -4.30 -23.83
C GLY A 220 -23.78 -3.91 -24.96
N CYS A 221 -23.23 -2.70 -24.95
CA CYS A 221 -22.23 -2.29 -25.94
C CYS A 221 -20.90 -2.99 -25.71
N ILE A 222 -20.32 -3.49 -26.79
CA ILE A 222 -19.02 -4.14 -26.81
C ILE A 222 -18.20 -3.57 -27.96
N THR A 223 -17.06 -2.97 -27.67
CA THR A 223 -16.10 -2.60 -28.71
C THR A 223 -15.41 -3.86 -29.23
N VAL A 224 -15.49 -4.09 -30.53
CA VAL A 224 -14.85 -5.25 -31.21
C VAL A 224 -13.39 -4.88 -31.48
N ASN A 225 -12.53 -5.11 -30.53
CA ASN A 225 -11.10 -4.77 -30.59
C ASN A 225 -10.17 -5.93 -30.96
N TYR A 226 -10.71 -7.09 -31.35
CA TYR A 226 -9.95 -8.28 -31.72
C TYR A 226 -10.66 -9.07 -32.83
N ASP A 227 -9.96 -9.32 -33.91
CA ASP A 227 -10.50 -10.02 -35.13
C ASP A 227 -10.16 -11.52 -35.15
N GLY A 228 -9.65 -12.06 -34.04
CA GLY A 228 -9.14 -13.44 -33.96
C GLY A 228 -7.66 -13.57 -34.30
N LYS A 229 -6.99 -12.52 -34.77
CA LYS A 229 -5.56 -12.48 -35.12
C LYS A 229 -4.83 -11.27 -34.55
N LYS A 230 -5.42 -10.09 -34.63
CA LYS A 230 -4.82 -8.82 -34.20
C LYS A 230 -5.78 -8.02 -33.33
N LYS A 231 -5.19 -7.20 -32.46
CA LYS A 231 -5.93 -6.16 -31.74
C LYS A 231 -6.01 -4.90 -32.60
N HIS A 232 -7.13 -4.23 -32.53
CA HIS A 232 -7.43 -2.98 -33.21
C HIS A 232 -7.85 -1.92 -32.17
N ARG A 233 -7.60 -0.66 -32.51
CA ARG A 233 -8.07 0.52 -31.78
C ARG A 233 -9.09 1.26 -32.62
#